data_60046f42d340db5ca7c3fd8e1198ac78
#
_entry.id   60046f42d340db5ca7c3fd8e1198ac78
#
_cell.length_a   1.000
_cell.length_b   1.000
_cell.length_c   1.000
_cell.angle_alpha   90.00
_cell.angle_beta   90.00
_cell.angle_gamma   90.00
#
_symmetry.space_group_name_H-M   'P 1'
#
loop_
_entity.id
_entity.type
_entity.pdbx_description
1 polymer ?
#
loop_
_entity_poly.entity_id
_entity_poly.type
_entity_poly.pdbx_seq_one_letter_code
_entity_poly.pdbx_strand_id
1 'polypeptide(L)'
;MFFGTFHHAIDAKGRTSLPAKFRESLAAAAEPRIVLMQFPHWRALQALPQSVWNELVKKVMEASPYDARWQRNVLKFVSSAHEVDLDASGRVLVPPALRDYAALAKEVVWVGMGRTIHLYDKTSYEAQMAAEIPTGDVVDFFGKA
;
A
#
# COMPACT_ATOMS: atom_id res chain seq x y z
N MET A 1 13.58 -5.18 0.00
CA MET A 1 12.22 -5.54 0.45
C MET A 1 11.82 -4.70 1.66
N PHE A 2 10.52 -4.61 1.93
CA PHE A 2 9.97 -3.79 2.99
C PHE A 2 9.41 -4.67 4.10
N PHE A 3 9.87 -4.45 5.33
CA PHE A 3 9.40 -5.17 6.51
C PHE A 3 9.24 -4.22 7.67
N GLY A 4 8.45 -4.63 8.65
CA GLY A 4 8.22 -3.88 9.87
C GLY A 4 6.95 -3.04 9.85
N THR A 5 6.60 -2.55 11.01
CA THR A 5 5.39 -1.78 11.27
C THR A 5 5.78 -0.47 11.92
N PHE A 6 5.29 0.65 11.38
CA PHE A 6 5.68 1.99 11.82
C PHE A 6 4.45 2.87 12.00
N HIS A 7 4.33 3.49 13.16
CA HIS A 7 3.23 4.39 13.50
C HIS A 7 3.63 5.83 13.22
N HIS A 8 2.81 6.54 12.46
CA HIS A 8 3.01 7.93 12.12
C HIS A 8 1.69 8.71 12.24
N ALA A 9 1.78 10.03 12.15
CA ALA A 9 0.61 10.89 12.06
C ALA A 9 0.37 11.28 10.61
N ILE A 10 -0.87 11.60 10.29
CA ILE A 10 -1.26 12.25 9.03
C ILE A 10 -1.87 13.61 9.36
N ASP A 11 -1.46 14.66 8.66
CA ASP A 11 -1.98 16.00 8.92
C ASP A 11 -3.31 16.24 8.19
N ALA A 12 -3.94 17.39 8.46
CA ALA A 12 -5.23 17.76 7.88
C ALA A 12 -5.18 17.88 6.35
N LYS A 13 -4.00 18.13 5.78
CA LYS A 13 -3.80 18.22 4.32
C LYS A 13 -3.56 16.87 3.67
N GLY A 14 -3.39 15.82 4.46
CA GLY A 14 -3.12 14.46 3.97
C GLY A 14 -1.65 14.12 3.83
N ARG A 15 -0.76 14.85 4.49
CA ARG A 15 0.68 14.57 4.46
C ARG A 15 1.06 13.65 5.63
N THR A 16 1.82 12.62 5.34
CA THR A 16 2.39 11.71 6.33
C THR A 16 3.81 11.33 5.94
N SER A 17 4.67 11.15 6.92
CA SER A 17 6.05 10.74 6.67
C SER A 17 6.11 9.27 6.28
N LEU A 18 6.78 8.98 5.17
CA LEU A 18 7.15 7.60 4.85
C LEU A 18 8.24 7.16 5.83
N PRO A 19 8.14 5.98 6.45
CA PRO A 19 9.17 5.52 7.39
C PRO A 19 10.58 5.58 6.80
N ALA A 20 11.54 6.03 7.62
CA ALA A 20 12.92 6.19 7.17
C ALA A 20 13.51 4.91 6.58
N LYS A 21 13.20 3.75 7.16
CA LYS A 21 13.63 2.46 6.63
C LYS A 21 13.14 2.20 5.22
N PHE A 22 11.91 2.56 4.92
CA PHE A 22 11.34 2.38 3.59
C PHE A 22 11.96 3.37 2.60
N ARG A 23 12.22 4.62 3.04
CA ARG A 23 12.94 5.60 2.20
C ARG A 23 14.34 5.14 1.86
N GLU A 24 15.05 4.56 2.81
CA GLU A 24 16.38 4.00 2.59
C GLU A 24 16.36 2.86 1.57
N SER A 25 15.37 1.96 1.67
CA SER A 25 15.19 0.86 0.72
C SER A 25 14.88 1.36 -0.69
N LEU A 26 14.04 2.38 -0.81
CA LEU A 26 13.74 3.00 -2.10
C LEU A 26 14.97 3.66 -2.72
N ALA A 27 15.73 4.39 -1.92
CA ALA A 27 16.96 5.05 -2.38
C ALA A 27 18.02 4.03 -2.82
N ALA A 28 18.20 2.96 -2.05
CA ALA A 28 19.15 1.88 -2.39
C ALA A 28 18.78 1.17 -3.69
N ALA A 29 17.50 1.06 -3.99
CA ALA A 29 16.99 0.46 -5.23
C ALA A 29 16.86 1.47 -6.38
N ALA A 30 17.26 2.72 -6.18
CA ALA A 30 17.12 3.83 -7.14
C ALA A 30 15.68 4.01 -7.63
N GLU A 31 14.69 3.78 -6.76
CA GLU A 31 13.29 3.99 -7.08
C GLU A 31 12.92 5.47 -6.99
N PRO A 32 12.47 6.10 -8.08
CA PRO A 32 12.26 7.55 -8.12
C PRO A 32 11.02 8.01 -7.37
N ARG A 33 10.02 7.14 -7.25
CA ARG A 33 8.74 7.49 -6.62
C ARG A 33 7.95 6.24 -6.23
N ILE A 34 6.86 6.45 -5.51
CA ILE A 34 5.93 5.38 -5.17
C ILE A 34 4.58 5.62 -5.83
N VAL A 35 3.81 4.56 -5.97
CA VAL A 35 2.43 4.60 -6.44
C VAL A 35 1.53 4.20 -5.28
N LEU A 36 0.55 5.05 -4.95
CA LEU A 36 -0.49 4.73 -3.96
C LEU A 36 -1.75 4.29 -4.68
N MET A 37 -2.37 3.23 -4.19
CA MET A 37 -3.63 2.73 -4.73
C MET A 37 -4.48 2.11 -3.63
N GLN A 38 -5.77 1.92 -3.92
CA GLN A 38 -6.66 1.17 -3.03
C GLN A 38 -6.19 -0.28 -2.91
N PHE A 39 -6.13 -0.81 -1.69
CA PHE A 39 -5.92 -2.24 -1.50
C PHE A 39 -7.26 -2.96 -1.74
N PRO A 40 -7.29 -4.05 -2.56
CA PRO A 40 -8.57 -4.62 -2.99
C PRO A 40 -9.31 -5.44 -1.94
N HIS A 41 -8.66 -5.91 -0.89
CA HIS A 41 -9.25 -6.87 0.05
C HIS A 41 -9.91 -6.22 1.27
N TRP A 42 -9.41 -5.08 1.72
CA TRP A 42 -9.99 -4.32 2.83
C TRP A 42 -9.59 -2.85 2.74
N ARG A 43 -10.15 -2.03 3.65
CA ARG A 43 -9.93 -0.58 3.61
C ARG A 43 -8.52 -0.21 4.07
N ALA A 44 -7.62 -0.23 3.12
CA ALA A 44 -6.24 0.19 3.28
C ALA A 44 -5.73 0.70 1.94
N LEU A 45 -4.55 1.31 1.93
CA LEU A 45 -3.84 1.65 0.71
C LEU A 45 -2.66 0.72 0.54
N GLN A 46 -2.29 0.50 -0.71
CA GLN A 46 -1.07 -0.18 -1.08
C GLN A 46 -0.13 0.85 -1.70
N ALA A 47 1.11 0.85 -1.24
CA ALA A 47 2.17 1.68 -1.80
C ALA A 47 3.19 0.78 -2.48
N LEU A 48 3.46 1.04 -3.74
CA LEU A 48 4.36 0.24 -4.55
C LEU A 48 5.49 1.10 -5.10
N PRO A 49 6.74 0.61 -5.08
CA PRO A 49 7.78 1.23 -5.88
C PRO A 49 7.36 1.31 -7.34
N GLN A 50 7.80 2.34 -8.06
CA GLN A 50 7.41 2.55 -9.45
C GLN A 50 7.68 1.32 -10.33
N SER A 51 8.82 0.65 -10.15
CA SER A 51 9.17 -0.55 -10.92
C SER A 51 8.22 -1.72 -10.67
N VAL A 52 7.81 -1.90 -9.42
CA VAL A 52 6.85 -2.96 -9.04
C VAL A 52 5.48 -2.64 -9.63
N TRP A 53 5.03 -1.39 -9.55
CA TRP A 53 3.79 -0.96 -10.19
C TRP A 53 3.81 -1.23 -11.70
N ASN A 54 4.86 -0.84 -12.38
CA ASN A 54 4.99 -1.04 -13.83
C ASN A 54 4.87 -2.52 -14.23
N GLU A 55 5.51 -3.39 -13.45
CA GLU A 55 5.44 -4.84 -13.67
C GLU A 55 4.02 -5.39 -13.45
N LEU A 56 3.39 -5.02 -12.34
CA LEU A 56 2.07 -5.54 -11.98
C LEU A 56 0.96 -5.00 -12.88
N VAL A 57 0.97 -3.70 -13.19
CA VAL A 57 -0.08 -3.10 -14.03
C VAL A 57 -0.02 -3.67 -15.46
N LYS A 58 1.16 -3.94 -15.96
CA LYS A 58 1.31 -4.58 -17.28
C LYS A 58 0.62 -5.95 -17.31
N LYS A 59 0.87 -6.77 -16.30
CA LYS A 59 0.23 -8.09 -16.16
C LYS A 59 -1.28 -7.97 -16.03
N VAL A 60 -1.76 -7.04 -15.21
CA VAL A 60 -3.19 -6.80 -15.00
C VAL A 60 -3.88 -6.37 -16.28
N MET A 61 -3.29 -5.45 -17.03
CA MET A 61 -3.88 -4.94 -18.27
C MET A 61 -3.93 -5.97 -19.39
N GLU A 62 -3.03 -6.93 -19.38
CA GLU A 62 -2.93 -7.97 -20.42
C GLU A 62 -3.75 -9.23 -20.10
N ALA A 63 -4.16 -9.43 -18.84
CA ALA A 63 -4.66 -10.72 -18.38
C ALA A 63 -6.01 -11.15 -18.97
N SER A 64 -7.01 -10.26 -19.02
CA SER A 64 -8.36 -10.61 -19.47
C SER A 64 -9.06 -9.41 -20.11
N PRO A 65 -8.61 -8.97 -21.30
CA PRO A 65 -9.02 -7.69 -21.86
C PRO A 65 -10.52 -7.60 -22.20
N TYR A 66 -11.19 -8.72 -22.38
CA TYR A 66 -12.61 -8.75 -22.75
C TYR A 66 -13.55 -9.23 -21.64
N ASP A 67 -13.02 -9.59 -20.47
CA ASP A 67 -13.84 -10.01 -19.33
C ASP A 67 -14.38 -8.78 -18.59
N ALA A 68 -15.70 -8.63 -18.52
CA ALA A 68 -16.35 -7.48 -17.90
C ALA A 68 -16.05 -7.39 -16.39
N ARG A 69 -15.98 -8.51 -15.68
CA ARG A 69 -15.64 -8.54 -14.25
C ARG A 69 -14.21 -8.05 -14.02
N TRP A 70 -13.29 -8.53 -14.83
CA TRP A 70 -11.90 -8.10 -14.78
C TRP A 70 -11.79 -6.60 -15.08
N GLN A 71 -12.47 -6.12 -16.10
CA GLN A 71 -12.45 -4.70 -16.46
C GLN A 71 -13.05 -3.80 -15.37
N ARG A 72 -14.05 -4.26 -14.62
CA ARG A 72 -14.55 -3.52 -13.46
C ARG A 72 -13.51 -3.42 -12.36
N ASN A 73 -12.75 -4.47 -12.11
CA ASN A 73 -11.64 -4.45 -11.14
C ASN A 73 -10.52 -3.51 -11.60
N VAL A 74 -10.17 -3.53 -12.88
CA VAL A 74 -9.22 -2.58 -13.46
C VAL A 74 -9.70 -1.15 -13.26
N LEU A 75 -10.96 -0.87 -13.61
CA LEU A 75 -11.55 0.44 -13.45
C LEU A 75 -11.50 0.92 -11.99
N LYS A 76 -11.81 0.06 -11.05
CA LYS A 76 -11.86 0.42 -9.63
C LYS A 76 -10.46 0.59 -9.02
N PHE A 77 -9.56 -0.33 -9.25
CA PHE A 77 -8.27 -0.38 -8.53
C PHE A 77 -7.13 0.27 -9.28
N VAL A 78 -6.99 -0.01 -10.56
CA VAL A 78 -5.91 0.60 -11.36
C VAL A 78 -6.14 2.09 -11.52
N SER A 79 -7.39 2.52 -11.76
CA SER A 79 -7.70 3.94 -11.89
C SER A 79 -7.57 4.73 -10.58
N SER A 80 -7.54 4.05 -9.43
CA SER A 80 -7.31 4.71 -8.13
C SER A 80 -5.85 5.10 -7.93
N ALA A 81 -4.94 4.56 -8.71
CA ALA A 81 -3.51 4.72 -8.53
C ALA A 81 -3.03 6.14 -8.80
N HIS A 82 -2.17 6.65 -7.92
CA HIS A 82 -1.54 7.95 -8.04
C HIS A 82 -0.05 7.82 -7.82
N GLU A 83 0.73 8.33 -8.74
CA GLU A 83 2.16 8.49 -8.54
C GLU A 83 2.41 9.63 -7.56
N VAL A 84 3.19 9.38 -6.52
CA VAL A 84 3.51 10.40 -5.52
C VAL A 84 5.02 10.50 -5.33
N ASP A 85 5.49 11.74 -5.24
CA ASP A 85 6.86 12.04 -4.91
C ASP A 85 6.99 12.31 -3.41
N LEU A 86 8.15 11.98 -2.85
CA LEU A 86 8.48 12.39 -1.49
C LEU A 86 8.86 13.87 -1.50
N ASP A 87 8.37 14.62 -0.53
CA ASP A 87 8.84 15.99 -0.33
C ASP A 87 10.24 16.02 0.31
N ALA A 88 10.81 17.20 0.50
CA ALA A 88 12.14 17.36 1.08
C ALA A 88 12.26 16.77 2.49
N SER A 89 11.14 16.65 3.21
CA SER A 89 11.08 16.07 4.56
C SER A 89 10.78 14.57 4.57
N GLY A 90 10.64 13.95 3.41
CA GLY A 90 10.31 12.53 3.29
C GLY A 90 8.83 12.21 3.50
N ARG A 91 7.95 13.21 3.33
CA ARG A 91 6.50 13.02 3.44
C ARG A 91 5.87 12.76 2.09
N VAL A 92 4.75 12.03 2.11
CA VAL A 92 3.89 11.86 0.96
C VAL A 92 2.56 12.57 1.19
N LEU A 93 1.99 13.10 0.12
CA LEU A 93 0.64 13.66 0.12
C LEU A 93 -0.33 12.59 -0.38
N VAL A 94 -1.19 12.12 0.52
CA VAL A 94 -2.21 11.13 0.16
C VAL A 94 -3.40 11.86 -0.48
N PRO A 95 -3.77 11.54 -1.73
CA PRO A 95 -4.93 12.17 -2.37
C PRO A 95 -6.22 11.98 -1.58
N PRO A 96 -7.14 12.97 -1.61
CA PRO A 96 -8.38 12.91 -0.82
C PRO A 96 -9.21 11.66 -1.04
N ALA A 97 -9.37 11.20 -2.28
CA ALA A 97 -10.13 9.99 -2.58
C ALA A 97 -9.53 8.72 -1.93
N LEU A 98 -8.21 8.64 -1.88
CA LEU A 98 -7.54 7.52 -1.22
C LEU A 98 -7.62 7.62 0.30
N ARG A 99 -7.53 8.83 0.86
CA ARG A 99 -7.75 9.05 2.29
C ARG A 99 -9.15 8.61 2.72
N ASP A 100 -10.16 8.95 1.93
CA ASP A 100 -11.54 8.58 2.19
C ASP A 100 -11.73 7.06 2.11
N TYR A 101 -11.19 6.44 1.07
CA TYR A 101 -11.28 4.99 0.91
C TYR A 101 -10.71 4.24 2.10
N ALA A 102 -9.54 4.62 2.57
CA ALA A 102 -8.86 3.98 3.69
C ALA A 102 -9.26 4.55 5.06
N ALA A 103 -10.16 5.54 5.08
CA ALA A 103 -10.64 6.22 6.29
C ALA A 103 -9.49 6.77 7.16
N LEU A 104 -8.45 7.31 6.52
CA LEU A 104 -7.29 7.86 7.23
C LEU A 104 -7.70 9.13 7.99
N ALA A 105 -7.50 9.13 9.30
CA ALA A 105 -7.92 10.24 10.17
C ALA A 105 -6.72 11.03 10.73
N LYS A 106 -6.09 10.54 11.79
CA LYS A 106 -5.00 11.24 12.48
C LYS A 106 -3.75 10.40 12.65
N GLU A 107 -3.92 9.13 12.98
CA GLU A 107 -2.83 8.18 13.19
C GLU A 107 -2.88 7.11 12.12
N VAL A 108 -1.75 6.86 11.50
CA VAL A 108 -1.62 5.88 10.43
C VAL A 108 -0.56 4.85 10.78
N VAL A 109 -0.65 3.69 10.14
CA VAL A 109 0.30 2.60 10.32
C VAL A 109 0.81 2.18 8.95
N TRP A 110 2.11 2.28 8.77
CA TRP A 110 2.82 1.79 7.60
C TRP A 110 3.32 0.37 7.86
N VAL A 111 3.03 -0.56 6.98
CA VAL A 111 3.39 -1.97 7.14
C VAL A 111 4.15 -2.46 5.92
N GLY A 112 5.35 -2.96 6.12
CA GLY A 112 6.12 -3.60 5.05
C GLY A 112 5.56 -4.96 4.71
N MET A 113 5.33 -5.21 3.42
CA MET A 113 4.72 -6.44 2.90
C MET A 113 5.62 -7.12 1.86
N GLY A 114 6.93 -7.03 2.02
CA GLY A 114 7.89 -7.59 1.08
C GLY A 114 8.19 -6.64 -0.07
N ARG A 115 7.59 -6.85 -1.22
CA ARG A 115 7.79 -5.99 -2.41
C ARG A 115 6.97 -4.70 -2.36
N THR A 116 5.96 -4.65 -1.50
CA THR A 116 5.04 -3.53 -1.39
C THR A 116 4.90 -3.10 0.07
N ILE A 117 4.17 -2.00 0.27
CA ILE A 117 3.91 -1.42 1.58
C ILE A 117 2.40 -1.22 1.70
N HIS A 118 1.84 -1.45 2.88
CA HIS A 118 0.45 -1.09 3.17
C HIS A 118 0.40 0.16 4.06
N LEU A 119 -0.64 0.96 3.87
CA LEU A 119 -0.94 2.11 4.72
C LEU A 119 -2.36 1.96 5.26
N TYR A 120 -2.46 1.94 6.58
CA TYR A 120 -3.72 1.80 7.32
C TYR A 120 -4.00 3.03 8.16
N ASP A 121 -5.28 3.33 8.37
CA ASP A 121 -5.68 4.05 9.58
C ASP A 121 -5.43 3.15 10.80
N LYS A 122 -5.05 3.72 11.92
CA LYS A 122 -4.74 2.94 13.13
C LYS A 122 -5.88 2.01 13.54
N THR A 123 -7.13 2.49 13.51
CA THR A 123 -8.31 1.68 13.87
C THR A 123 -8.48 0.49 12.93
N SER A 124 -8.33 0.70 11.62
CA SER A 124 -8.41 -0.37 10.61
C SER A 124 -7.29 -1.40 10.78
N TYR A 125 -6.08 -0.93 11.09
CA TYR A 125 -4.94 -1.81 11.35
C TYR A 125 -5.19 -2.71 12.57
N GLU A 126 -5.65 -2.12 13.67
CA GLU A 126 -5.95 -2.86 14.88
C GLU A 126 -7.04 -3.91 14.66
N ALA A 127 -8.06 -3.57 13.86
CA ALA A 127 -9.11 -4.52 13.50
C ALA A 127 -8.57 -5.72 12.72
N GLN A 128 -7.65 -5.49 11.79
CA GLN A 128 -7.01 -6.58 11.05
C GLN A 128 -6.13 -7.45 11.93
N MET A 129 -5.40 -6.84 12.87
CA MET A 129 -4.55 -7.59 13.80
C MET A 129 -5.34 -8.39 14.82
N ALA A 130 -6.55 -7.94 15.18
CA ALA A 130 -7.45 -8.65 16.10
C ALA A 130 -8.24 -9.78 15.40
N ALA A 131 -8.28 -9.80 14.07
CA ALA A 131 -8.98 -10.83 13.33
C ALA A 131 -8.32 -12.21 13.52
N GLU A 132 -9.13 -13.26 13.48
CA GLU A 132 -8.60 -14.62 13.59
C GLU A 132 -7.63 -14.94 12.44
N ILE A 133 -6.51 -15.56 12.77
CA ILE A 133 -5.55 -16.01 11.78
C ILE A 133 -6.17 -17.21 11.04
N PRO A 134 -6.33 -17.13 9.71
CA PRO A 134 -6.78 -18.30 8.95
C PRO A 134 -5.80 -19.44 9.12
N THR A 135 -6.31 -20.63 9.35
CA THR A 135 -5.48 -21.85 9.37
C THR A 135 -4.99 -22.14 7.95
N GLY A 136 -3.74 -22.50 7.80
CA GLY A 136 -3.14 -22.95 6.53
C GLY A 136 -1.89 -22.16 6.16
N ASP A 137 -1.62 -22.06 4.97
CA ASP A 137 -0.46 -21.72 4.16
C ASP A 137 0.72 -21.01 4.85
N VAL A 138 0.60 -19.75 5.26
CA VAL A 138 1.72 -19.00 5.83
C VAL A 138 2.14 -19.56 7.19
N VAL A 139 1.17 -19.91 8.02
CA VAL A 139 1.43 -20.53 9.35
C VAL A 139 2.16 -21.83 9.17
N ASP A 140 1.74 -22.64 8.21
CA ASP A 140 2.38 -23.92 7.91
C ASP A 140 3.82 -23.77 7.43
N PHE A 141 4.09 -22.76 6.59
CA PHE A 141 5.45 -22.48 6.14
C PHE A 141 6.39 -22.15 7.31
N PHE A 142 6.00 -21.22 8.17
CA PHE A 142 6.84 -20.78 9.27
C PHE A 142 6.84 -21.76 10.44
N GLY A 143 5.74 -22.45 10.66
CA GLY A 143 5.63 -23.44 11.75
C GLY A 143 6.44 -24.70 11.52
N LYS A 144 6.88 -24.96 10.29
CA LYS A 144 7.73 -26.10 9.94
C LYS A 144 9.21 -25.76 9.88
N ALA A 145 9.55 -24.47 9.99
CA ALA A 145 10.92 -24.00 9.90
C ALA A 145 11.81 -24.48 11.08
#